data_af13bbaf686e0bd2fff9a0320d63d8cf
#
_entry.id   af13bbaf686e0bd2fff9a0320d63d8cf
#
_cell.length_a   1.000
_cell.length_b   1.000
_cell.length_c   1.000
_cell.angle_alpha   90.00
_cell.angle_beta   90.00
_cell.angle_gamma   90.00
#
_symmetry.space_group_name_H-M   'P 1'
#
loop_
_entity.id
_entity.type
_entity.pdbx_description
1 polymer ?
#
loop_
_entity_poly.entity_id
_entity_poly.type
_entity_poly.pdbx_seq_one_letter_code
_entity_poly.pdbx_strand_id
1 'polypeptide(L)'
;MCIRDSNTSISQAYYAMFYASKALLSLKRIYPKTHRGVVSEFGLKFVNEGFIEEIYGKILAKGMQLRERADYDVYYKASREEAEELINEAEMFVDRVEKEIEEILR
;
A
#
# COMPACT_ATOMS: atom_id res chain seq x y z
N MET A 1 5.49 -21.39 -4.58
CA MET A 1 4.25 -20.70 -4.16
C MET A 1 3.09 -21.19 -5.04
N CYS A 2 1.98 -21.62 -4.43
CA CYS A 2 0.80 -22.01 -5.17
C CYS A 2 -0.12 -20.79 -5.37
N ILE A 3 -1.19 -20.93 -6.19
CA ILE A 3 -2.11 -19.84 -6.50
C ILE A 3 -2.72 -19.23 -5.23
N ARG A 4 -3.11 -20.09 -4.27
CA ARG A 4 -3.68 -19.64 -3.01
C ARG A 4 -2.67 -18.79 -2.23
N ASP A 5 -1.42 -19.23 -2.19
CA ASP A 5 -0.36 -18.49 -1.50
C ASP A 5 -0.08 -17.15 -2.18
N SER A 6 -0.21 -17.10 -3.51
CA SER A 6 -0.03 -15.84 -4.25
C SER A 6 -1.09 -14.82 -3.88
N ASN A 7 -2.38 -15.23 -3.78
CA ASN A 7 -3.43 -14.33 -3.35
C ASN A 7 -3.21 -13.87 -1.91
N THR A 8 -2.80 -14.78 -1.03
CA THR A 8 -2.48 -14.45 0.36
C THR A 8 -1.33 -13.44 0.43
N SER A 9 -0.30 -13.66 -0.37
CA SER A 9 0.85 -12.75 -0.42
C SER A 9 0.47 -11.35 -0.88
N ILE A 10 -0.44 -11.25 -1.87
CA ILE A 10 -0.94 -9.97 -2.33
C ILE A 10 -1.65 -9.22 -1.20
N SER A 11 -2.53 -9.92 -0.47
CA SER A 11 -3.24 -9.30 0.65
C SER A 11 -2.29 -8.84 1.73
N GLN A 12 -1.31 -9.66 2.10
CA GLN A 12 -0.34 -9.30 3.12
C GLN A 12 0.54 -8.12 2.71
N ALA A 13 0.98 -8.10 1.44
CA ALA A 13 1.78 -6.98 0.93
C ALA A 13 0.98 -5.68 0.97
N TYR A 14 -0.27 -5.73 0.52
CA TYR A 14 -1.13 -4.55 0.58
C TYR A 14 -1.32 -4.06 2.01
N TYR A 15 -1.62 -4.97 2.94
CA TYR A 15 -1.86 -4.55 4.33
C TYR A 15 -0.61 -3.95 4.99
N ALA A 16 0.58 -4.41 4.63
CA ALA A 16 1.80 -3.78 5.11
C ALA A 16 1.86 -2.31 4.67
N MET A 17 1.56 -2.05 3.41
CA MET A 17 1.52 -0.69 2.88
C MET A 17 0.39 0.14 3.50
N PHE A 18 -0.77 -0.48 3.66
CA PHE A 18 -1.95 0.17 4.24
C PHE A 18 -1.67 0.66 5.66
N TYR A 19 -1.12 -0.21 6.51
CA TYR A 19 -0.84 0.18 7.89
C TYR A 19 0.31 1.17 7.99
N ALA A 20 1.32 1.07 7.13
CA ALA A 20 2.37 2.08 7.06
C ALA A 20 1.78 3.45 6.70
N SER A 21 0.87 3.48 5.74
CA SER A 21 0.19 4.73 5.34
C SER A 21 -0.64 5.30 6.47
N LYS A 22 -1.37 4.46 7.20
CA LYS A 22 -2.16 4.92 8.35
C LYS A 22 -1.27 5.50 9.44
N ALA A 23 -0.14 4.86 9.71
CA ALA A 23 0.81 5.37 10.70
C ALA A 23 1.32 6.75 10.29
N LEU A 24 1.69 6.91 9.02
CA LEU A 24 2.16 8.19 8.50
C LEU A 24 1.08 9.27 8.61
N LEU A 25 -0.14 8.96 8.18
CA LEU A 25 -1.26 9.90 8.25
C LEU A 25 -1.59 10.30 9.69
N SER A 26 -1.45 9.37 10.64
CA SER A 26 -1.74 9.64 12.04
C SER A 26 -0.83 10.71 12.63
N LEU A 27 0.38 10.87 12.10
CA LEU A 27 1.29 11.92 12.55
C LEU A 27 0.77 13.30 12.19
N LYS A 28 -0.11 13.40 11.21
CA LYS A 28 -0.79 14.65 10.85
C LYS A 28 -2.22 14.68 11.37
N ARG A 29 -2.58 13.75 12.25
CA ARG A 29 -3.92 13.64 12.85
C ARG A 29 -5.00 13.40 11.81
N ILE A 30 -4.69 12.61 10.79
CA ILE A 30 -5.61 12.22 9.73
C ILE A 30 -5.92 10.75 9.91
N TYR A 31 -7.20 10.42 10.09
CA TYR A 31 -7.64 9.06 10.45
C TYR A 31 -8.77 8.61 9.52
N PRO A 32 -8.46 8.27 8.25
CA PRO A 32 -9.50 7.83 7.33
C PRO A 32 -10.13 6.53 7.81
N LYS A 33 -11.43 6.37 7.57
CA LYS A 33 -12.18 5.20 8.03
C LYS A 33 -12.26 4.08 7.00
N THR A 34 -11.86 4.34 5.76
CA THR A 34 -11.97 3.36 4.68
C THR A 34 -10.62 3.15 4.00
N HIS A 35 -10.47 2.02 3.33
CA HIS A 35 -9.28 1.77 2.51
C HIS A 35 -9.10 2.84 1.45
N ARG A 36 -10.19 3.17 0.76
CA ARG A 36 -10.17 4.19 -0.27
C ARG A 36 -9.78 5.57 0.30
N GLY A 37 -10.25 5.87 1.50
CA GLY A 37 -9.88 7.09 2.20
C GLY A 37 -8.40 7.17 2.52
N VAL A 38 -7.79 6.06 2.93
CA VAL A 38 -6.35 6.02 3.21
C VAL A 38 -5.56 6.29 1.93
N VAL A 39 -5.91 5.64 0.83
CA VAL A 39 -5.24 5.84 -0.46
C VAL A 39 -5.38 7.30 -0.91
N SER A 40 -6.58 7.85 -0.80
CA SER A 40 -6.87 9.23 -1.21
C SER A 40 -6.08 10.24 -0.37
N GLU A 41 -6.12 10.10 0.95
CA GLU A 41 -5.42 11.03 1.85
C GLU A 41 -3.90 10.93 1.71
N PHE A 42 -3.38 9.73 1.51
CA PHE A 42 -1.96 9.56 1.23
C PHE A 42 -1.56 10.35 -0.02
N GLY A 43 -2.34 10.23 -1.09
CA GLY A 43 -2.09 10.97 -2.32
C GLY A 43 -2.17 12.48 -2.12
N LEU A 44 -3.20 12.96 -1.43
CA LEU A 44 -3.40 14.38 -1.25
C LEU A 44 -2.35 15.03 -0.33
N LYS A 45 -2.04 14.38 0.78
CA LYS A 45 -1.24 14.98 1.84
C LYS A 45 0.26 14.76 1.68
N PHE A 46 0.66 13.72 0.99
CA PHE A 46 2.08 13.40 0.87
C PHE A 46 2.58 13.43 -0.57
N VAL A 47 1.81 12.93 -1.52
CA VAL A 47 2.25 12.92 -2.92
C VAL A 47 2.04 14.28 -3.57
N ASN A 48 0.83 14.81 -3.52
CA ASN A 48 0.52 16.08 -4.18
C ASN A 48 1.28 17.26 -3.56
N GLU A 49 1.61 17.17 -2.29
CA GLU A 49 2.37 18.21 -1.62
C GLU A 49 3.90 18.03 -1.75
N GLY A 50 4.33 16.99 -2.45
CA GLY A 50 5.74 16.82 -2.80
C GLY A 50 6.61 16.15 -1.75
N PHE A 51 6.03 15.58 -0.70
CA PHE A 51 6.81 14.91 0.34
C PHE A 51 7.22 13.50 -0.06
N ILE A 52 6.41 12.81 -0.84
CA ILE A 52 6.66 11.44 -1.30
C ILE A 52 6.43 11.37 -2.80
N GLU A 53 7.27 10.64 -3.50
CA GLU A 53 7.23 10.53 -4.95
C GLU A 53 5.93 9.88 -5.43
N GLU A 54 5.46 10.30 -6.59
CA GLU A 54 4.19 9.85 -7.17
C GLU A 54 4.08 8.33 -7.33
N ILE A 55 5.20 7.66 -7.61
CA ILE A 55 5.21 6.21 -7.82
C ILE A 55 4.63 5.46 -6.61
N TYR A 56 4.87 5.97 -5.40
CA TYR A 56 4.39 5.29 -4.19
C TYR A 56 2.87 5.39 -4.04
N GLY A 57 2.28 6.50 -4.46
CA GLY A 57 0.82 6.60 -4.51
C GLY A 57 0.21 5.60 -5.48
N LYS A 58 0.85 5.41 -6.62
CA LYS A 58 0.41 4.45 -7.63
C LYS A 58 0.55 3.01 -7.12
N ILE A 59 1.64 2.70 -6.42
CA ILE A 59 1.87 1.38 -5.85
C ILE A 59 0.78 1.07 -4.81
N LEU A 60 0.45 2.02 -3.94
CA LEU A 60 -0.58 1.83 -2.93
C LEU A 60 -1.95 1.57 -3.58
N ALA A 61 -2.32 2.36 -4.57
CA ALA A 61 -3.59 2.19 -5.28
C ALA A 61 -3.65 0.84 -6.01
N LYS A 62 -2.57 0.43 -6.64
CA LYS A 62 -2.46 -0.87 -7.31
C LYS A 62 -2.63 -2.00 -6.30
N GLY A 63 -1.98 -1.89 -5.15
CA GLY A 63 -2.08 -2.89 -4.09
C GLY A 63 -3.52 -3.04 -3.61
N MET A 64 -4.23 -1.95 -3.43
CA MET A 64 -5.64 -1.98 -3.04
C MET A 64 -6.50 -2.73 -4.06
N GLN A 65 -6.29 -2.43 -5.35
CA GLN A 65 -7.04 -3.08 -6.41
C GLN A 65 -6.77 -4.58 -6.49
N LEU A 66 -5.51 -4.97 -6.38
CA LEU A 66 -5.13 -6.38 -6.43
C LEU A 66 -5.68 -7.14 -5.21
N ARG A 67 -5.63 -6.51 -4.04
CA ARG A 67 -6.19 -7.12 -2.83
C ARG A 67 -7.70 -7.34 -2.97
N GLU A 68 -8.42 -6.37 -3.52
CA GLU A 68 -9.86 -6.51 -3.75
C GLU A 68 -10.15 -7.70 -4.68
N ARG A 69 -9.38 -7.84 -5.75
CA ARG A 69 -9.54 -8.96 -6.67
C ARG A 69 -9.22 -10.30 -5.98
N ALA A 70 -8.13 -10.33 -5.22
CA ALA A 70 -7.70 -11.57 -4.56
C ALA A 70 -8.71 -12.03 -3.52
N ASP A 71 -9.37 -11.10 -2.83
CA ASP A 71 -10.30 -11.43 -1.75
C ASP A 71 -11.72 -11.68 -2.26
N TYR A 72 -12.16 -10.99 -3.31
CA TYR A 72 -13.58 -10.95 -3.67
C TYR A 72 -13.93 -11.47 -5.06
N ASP A 73 -12.96 -11.57 -5.97
CA ASP A 73 -13.21 -12.07 -7.32
C ASP A 73 -12.91 -13.58 -7.37
N VAL A 74 -13.95 -14.39 -7.44
CA VAL A 74 -13.80 -15.85 -7.43
C VAL A 74 -13.03 -16.39 -8.64
N TYR A 75 -12.98 -15.63 -9.73
CA TYR A 75 -12.26 -16.03 -10.93
C TYR A 75 -10.83 -15.52 -10.99
N TYR A 76 -10.47 -14.59 -10.14
CA TYR A 76 -9.12 -14.06 -10.13
C TYR A 76 -8.16 -14.98 -9.39
N LYS A 77 -7.08 -15.31 -10.05
CA LYS A 77 -6.00 -16.09 -9.45
C LYS A 77 -4.70 -15.36 -9.75
N ALA A 78 -4.10 -14.81 -8.71
CA ALA A 78 -2.86 -14.09 -8.85
C ALA A 78 -1.75 -15.02 -9.32
N SER A 79 -0.94 -14.54 -10.24
CA SER A 79 0.26 -15.28 -10.63
C SER A 79 1.33 -15.09 -9.56
N ARG A 80 2.30 -16.00 -9.56
CA ARG A 80 3.45 -15.88 -8.68
C ARG A 80 4.21 -14.58 -8.97
N GLU A 81 4.33 -14.22 -10.24
CA GLU A 81 5.04 -13.02 -10.68
C GLU A 81 4.35 -11.76 -10.16
N GLU A 82 3.03 -11.69 -10.23
CA GLU A 82 2.28 -10.56 -9.68
C GLU A 82 2.50 -10.43 -8.19
N ALA A 83 2.45 -11.55 -7.47
CA ALA A 83 2.66 -11.54 -6.02
C ALA A 83 4.06 -11.09 -5.65
N GLU A 84 5.08 -11.61 -6.33
CA GLU A 84 6.46 -11.24 -6.07
C GLU A 84 6.71 -9.77 -6.37
N GLU A 85 6.16 -9.27 -7.47
CA GLU A 85 6.28 -7.87 -7.83
C GLU A 85 5.67 -6.97 -6.75
N LEU A 86 4.48 -7.30 -6.28
CA LEU A 86 3.83 -6.49 -5.25
C LEU A 86 4.57 -6.55 -3.92
N ILE A 87 5.11 -7.73 -3.55
CA ILE A 87 5.93 -7.85 -2.34
C ILE A 87 7.14 -6.92 -2.42
N ASN A 88 7.84 -6.91 -3.56
CA ASN A 88 8.99 -6.05 -3.73
C ASN A 88 8.60 -4.58 -3.68
N GLU A 89 7.49 -4.22 -4.31
CA GLU A 89 6.99 -2.84 -4.27
C GLU A 89 6.58 -2.43 -2.86
N ALA A 90 5.97 -3.36 -2.11
CA ALA A 90 5.56 -3.09 -0.74
C ALA A 90 6.78 -2.84 0.15
N GLU A 91 7.86 -3.60 -0.03
CA GLU A 91 9.10 -3.36 0.71
C GLU A 91 9.66 -1.96 0.45
N MET A 92 9.71 -1.56 -0.82
CA MET A 92 10.14 -0.21 -1.19
C MET A 92 9.23 0.85 -0.59
N PHE A 93 7.93 0.61 -0.62
CA PHE A 93 6.92 1.53 -0.09
C PHE A 93 7.11 1.73 1.41
N VAL A 94 7.20 0.64 2.16
CA VAL A 94 7.34 0.71 3.61
C VAL A 94 8.65 1.42 3.98
N ASP A 95 9.75 1.10 3.30
CA ASP A 95 11.03 1.77 3.53
C ASP A 95 10.90 3.28 3.29
N ARG A 96 10.24 3.68 2.21
CA ARG A 96 10.07 5.09 1.90
C ARG A 96 9.22 5.81 2.94
N VAL A 97 8.14 5.17 3.39
CA VAL A 97 7.27 5.74 4.40
C VAL A 97 8.02 5.88 5.73
N GLU A 98 8.81 4.89 6.11
CA GLU A 98 9.62 4.97 7.33
C GLU A 98 10.56 6.17 7.30
N LYS A 99 11.18 6.44 6.15
CA LYS A 99 12.05 7.62 6.01
C LYS A 99 11.27 8.91 6.19
N GLU A 100 10.05 8.98 5.67
CA GLU A 100 9.23 10.18 5.85
C GLU A 100 8.80 10.34 7.30
N ILE A 101 8.46 9.25 7.97
CA ILE A 101 8.14 9.29 9.40
C ILE A 101 9.35 9.82 10.19
N GLU A 102 10.54 9.34 9.90
CA GLU A 102 11.76 9.83 10.56
C GLU A 102 11.96 11.33 10.34
N GLU A 103 11.71 11.82 9.13
CA GLU A 103 11.82 13.25 8.83
C GLU A 103 10.81 14.07 9.62
N ILE A 104 9.58 13.60 9.76
CA ILE A 104 8.54 14.31 10.52
C ILE A 104 8.88 14.35 12.02
N LEU A 105 9.42 13.25 12.55
CA LEU A 105 9.73 13.13 13.97
C LEU A 105 11.06 13.76 14.37
N ARG A 106 11.85 14.19 13.41
CA ARG A 106 13.17 14.74 13.65
C ARG A 106 13.14 16.09 14.37
#